data_d8adb4f2a53b70b8c199effe5eb5bb71
#
_entry.id   d8adb4f2a53b70b8c199effe5eb5bb71
#
_cell.length_a   1.000
_cell.length_b   1.000
_cell.length_c   1.000
_cell.angle_alpha   90.00
_cell.angle_beta   90.00
_cell.angle_gamma   90.00
#
_symmetry.space_group_name_H-M   'P 1'
#
loop_
_entity.id
_entity.type
_entity.pdbx_description
1 polymer ?
#
loop_
_entity_poly.entity_id
_entity_poly.type
_entity_poly.pdbx_seq_one_letter_code
_entity_poly.pdbx_strand_id
1 'polypeptide(L)'
;HGRLRTSEDYGELFDQVRETIGTKEFYCHFSGVEHRMGNAMHYTQIKKSDLNFEPLAEFIIEEGSWLDMTLISDSPLLEHDAMYMLQNIEKARHKQLERKAREERRKALAAQTSMSTEEIQAREAQIAAARAKDALANIEAQTQKEEPKEVKEKPKKTKSEPAKKDDNDDLFEIEEDDDDLF
;
A
#
# COMPACT_ATOMS: atom_id res chain seq x y z
N HIS A 1 -30.92 -12.98 7.32
CA HIS A 1 -29.86 -11.96 7.45
C HIS A 1 -29.60 -11.38 6.07
N GLY A 2 -29.88 -10.07 5.90
CA GLY A 2 -29.68 -9.36 4.64
C GLY A 2 -28.25 -9.50 4.10
N ARG A 3 -28.12 -9.55 2.78
CA ARG A 3 -26.84 -9.63 2.10
C ARG A 3 -26.09 -8.29 2.08
N LEU A 4 -26.77 -7.17 2.31
CA LEU A 4 -26.21 -5.81 2.20
C LEU A 4 -25.45 -5.44 3.48
N ARG A 5 -24.18 -5.79 3.55
CA ARG A 5 -23.30 -5.53 4.70
C ARG A 5 -22.07 -4.70 4.38
N THR A 6 -21.65 -4.71 3.13
CA THR A 6 -20.45 -4.02 2.64
C THR A 6 -20.81 -3.04 1.54
N SER A 7 -19.91 -2.12 1.20
CA SER A 7 -20.11 -1.20 0.06
C SER A 7 -20.16 -1.96 -1.26
N GLU A 8 -19.43 -3.05 -1.38
CA GLU A 8 -19.41 -3.92 -2.56
C GLU A 8 -20.76 -4.58 -2.79
N ASP A 9 -21.45 -5.06 -1.72
CA ASP A 9 -22.79 -5.65 -1.83
C ASP A 9 -23.80 -4.64 -2.44
N TYR A 10 -23.68 -3.36 -2.08
CA TYR A 10 -24.50 -2.30 -2.68
C TYR A 10 -24.08 -2.03 -4.12
N GLY A 11 -22.79 -2.06 -4.44
CA GLY A 11 -22.29 -1.94 -5.81
C GLY A 11 -22.87 -3.01 -6.71
N GLU A 12 -22.79 -4.27 -6.32
CA GLU A 12 -23.38 -5.40 -7.06
C GLU A 12 -24.89 -5.24 -7.28
N LEU A 13 -25.61 -4.80 -6.23
CA LEU A 13 -27.07 -4.57 -6.32
C LEU A 13 -27.39 -3.48 -7.36
N PHE A 14 -26.74 -2.33 -7.27
CA PHE A 14 -27.04 -1.21 -8.18
C PHE A 14 -26.57 -1.48 -9.61
N ASP A 15 -25.47 -2.18 -9.80
CA ASP A 15 -25.00 -2.64 -11.10
C ASP A 15 -25.99 -3.61 -11.74
N GLN A 16 -26.50 -4.59 -10.98
CA GLN A 16 -27.51 -5.52 -11.45
C GLN A 16 -28.81 -4.81 -11.87
N VAL A 17 -29.26 -3.82 -11.10
CA VAL A 17 -30.45 -3.02 -11.45
C VAL A 17 -30.18 -2.20 -12.71
N ARG A 18 -29.03 -1.57 -12.81
CA ARG A 18 -28.62 -0.79 -13.99
C ARG A 18 -28.59 -1.65 -15.26
N GLU A 19 -28.03 -2.85 -15.19
CA GLU A 19 -27.95 -3.77 -16.31
C GLU A 19 -29.33 -4.28 -16.73
N THR A 20 -30.23 -4.50 -15.75
CA THR A 20 -31.55 -5.05 -16.01
C THR A 20 -32.52 -4.00 -16.55
N ILE A 21 -32.51 -2.78 -16.00
CA ILE A 21 -33.50 -1.73 -16.26
C ILE A 21 -32.91 -0.62 -17.14
N GLY A 22 -31.59 -0.43 -17.15
CA GLY A 22 -30.92 0.62 -17.93
C GLY A 22 -31.04 2.03 -17.35
N THR A 23 -31.51 2.17 -16.09
CA THR A 23 -31.68 3.46 -15.44
C THR A 23 -30.44 3.88 -14.63
N LYS A 24 -30.27 5.20 -14.49
CA LYS A 24 -29.31 5.82 -13.56
C LYS A 24 -30.02 6.59 -12.46
N GLU A 25 -31.32 6.77 -12.57
CA GLU A 25 -32.17 7.48 -11.62
C GLU A 25 -32.77 6.48 -10.64
N PHE A 26 -32.55 6.70 -9.37
CA PHE A 26 -33.02 5.81 -8.31
C PHE A 26 -33.79 6.60 -7.25
N TYR A 27 -34.97 6.14 -6.92
CA TYR A 27 -35.77 6.61 -5.79
C TYR A 27 -35.77 5.49 -4.76
N CYS A 28 -34.97 5.64 -3.71
CA CYS A 28 -34.76 4.62 -2.73
C CYS A 28 -35.32 5.01 -1.37
N HIS A 29 -35.94 4.07 -0.69
CA HIS A 29 -36.32 4.20 0.71
C HIS A 29 -35.33 3.40 1.57
N PHE A 30 -34.88 4.02 2.66
CA PHE A 30 -34.03 3.35 3.64
C PHE A 30 -34.69 3.46 5.02
N SER A 31 -34.82 2.31 5.68
CA SER A 31 -35.36 2.23 7.03
C SER A 31 -34.63 1.22 7.87
N GLY A 32 -34.65 1.40 9.17
CA GLY A 32 -34.23 0.37 10.10
C GLY A 32 -35.25 -0.75 10.17
N VAL A 33 -34.79 -1.99 10.20
CA VAL A 33 -35.64 -3.18 10.35
C VAL A 33 -35.07 -4.05 11.44
N GLU A 34 -35.93 -4.49 12.35
CA GLU A 34 -35.61 -5.52 13.33
C GLU A 34 -36.03 -6.88 12.79
N HIS A 35 -35.10 -7.84 12.81
CA HIS A 35 -35.37 -9.20 12.41
C HIS A 35 -35.37 -10.12 13.63
N ARG A 36 -36.34 -11.04 13.68
CA ARG A 36 -36.37 -12.10 14.67
C ARG A 36 -36.54 -13.45 13.99
N MET A 37 -35.64 -14.39 14.27
CA MET A 37 -35.59 -15.70 13.62
C MET A 37 -35.59 -15.63 12.07
N GLY A 38 -34.96 -14.61 11.51
CA GLY A 38 -34.86 -14.41 10.05
C GLY A 38 -36.07 -13.71 9.40
N ASN A 39 -37.11 -13.39 10.16
CA ASN A 39 -38.28 -12.65 9.67
C ASN A 39 -38.22 -11.19 10.08
N ALA A 40 -38.54 -10.27 9.15
CA ALA A 40 -38.73 -8.86 9.44
C ALA A 40 -39.96 -8.67 10.35
N MET A 41 -39.78 -8.02 11.49
CA MET A 41 -40.84 -7.86 12.49
C MET A 41 -41.49 -6.48 12.38
N HIS A 42 -40.70 -5.43 12.48
CA HIS A 42 -41.18 -4.04 12.41
C HIS A 42 -40.05 -3.09 12.04
N TYR A 43 -40.44 -1.89 11.64
CA TYR A 43 -39.51 -0.80 11.40
C TYR A 43 -38.98 -0.27 12.73
N THR A 44 -37.69 0.00 12.78
CA THR A 44 -36.99 0.55 13.94
C THR A 44 -36.10 1.72 13.52
N GLN A 45 -35.48 2.35 14.51
CA GLN A 45 -34.48 3.39 14.26
C GLN A 45 -33.32 2.82 13.41
N ILE A 46 -32.83 3.57 12.44
CA ILE A 46 -31.72 3.14 11.57
C ILE A 46 -30.50 2.74 12.40
N LYS A 47 -30.18 3.52 13.44
CA LYS A 47 -29.03 3.26 14.32
C LYS A 47 -29.14 1.96 15.13
N LYS A 48 -30.35 1.44 15.35
CA LYS A 48 -30.61 0.19 16.10
C LYS A 48 -30.93 -1.00 15.18
N SER A 49 -30.94 -0.78 13.90
CA SER A 49 -31.26 -1.78 12.90
C SER A 49 -30.15 -2.80 12.71
N ASP A 50 -30.53 -4.00 12.30
CA ASP A 50 -29.60 -5.00 11.79
C ASP A 50 -29.00 -4.62 10.43
N LEU A 51 -29.65 -3.68 9.72
CA LEU A 51 -29.17 -3.11 8.47
C LEU A 51 -28.45 -1.80 8.76
N ASN A 52 -27.13 -1.80 8.61
CA ASN A 52 -26.32 -0.61 8.81
C ASN A 52 -26.35 0.29 7.57
N PHE A 53 -26.48 1.61 7.78
CA PHE A 53 -26.48 2.60 6.70
C PHE A 53 -25.06 2.96 6.21
N GLU A 54 -24.04 2.75 7.04
CA GLU A 54 -22.66 3.18 6.78
C GLU A 54 -22.10 2.59 5.47
N PRO A 55 -22.29 1.29 5.14
CA PRO A 55 -21.81 0.73 3.88
C PRO A 55 -22.47 1.36 2.64
N LEU A 56 -23.76 1.71 2.71
CA LEU A 56 -24.42 2.43 1.62
C LEU A 56 -23.85 3.84 1.46
N ALA A 57 -23.58 4.54 2.56
CA ALA A 57 -22.96 5.86 2.52
C ALA A 57 -21.54 5.81 1.91
N GLU A 58 -20.74 4.78 2.24
CA GLU A 58 -19.43 4.54 1.64
C GLU A 58 -19.55 4.30 0.13
N PHE A 59 -20.46 3.42 -0.30
CA PHE A 59 -20.70 3.16 -1.71
C PHE A 59 -21.08 4.42 -2.48
N ILE A 60 -22.05 5.21 -1.98
CA ILE A 60 -22.49 6.45 -2.63
C ILE A 60 -21.31 7.41 -2.85
N ILE A 61 -20.42 7.53 -1.88
CA ILE A 61 -19.30 8.48 -1.94
C ILE A 61 -18.13 7.95 -2.78
N GLU A 62 -17.86 6.64 -2.73
CA GLU A 62 -16.68 6.06 -3.39
C GLU A 62 -16.97 5.70 -4.85
N GLU A 63 -18.10 5.13 -5.13
CA GLU A 63 -18.45 4.55 -6.45
C GLU A 63 -19.71 5.14 -7.07
N GLY A 64 -20.55 5.77 -6.27
CA GLY A 64 -21.87 6.26 -6.67
C GLY A 64 -21.89 7.51 -7.56
N SER A 65 -20.75 7.94 -8.11
CA SER A 65 -20.69 9.16 -8.95
C SER A 65 -21.53 9.11 -10.23
N TRP A 66 -21.93 7.91 -10.66
CA TRP A 66 -22.78 7.68 -11.82
C TRP A 66 -24.28 7.62 -11.48
N LEU A 67 -24.61 7.55 -10.16
CA LEU A 67 -25.97 7.45 -9.66
C LEU A 67 -26.61 8.84 -9.54
N ASP A 68 -27.83 8.97 -10.05
CA ASP A 68 -28.74 10.03 -9.68
C ASP A 68 -29.74 9.46 -8.67
N MET A 69 -29.48 9.69 -7.39
CA MET A 69 -30.19 9.01 -6.31
C MET A 69 -30.92 9.99 -5.41
N THR A 70 -32.24 9.79 -5.27
CA THR A 70 -33.02 10.36 -4.19
C THR A 70 -33.20 9.30 -3.10
N LEU A 71 -32.68 9.58 -1.91
CA LEU A 71 -32.74 8.66 -0.77
C LEU A 71 -33.67 9.23 0.30
N ILE A 72 -34.70 8.49 0.62
CA ILE A 72 -35.76 8.87 1.56
C ILE A 72 -35.57 8.05 2.84
N SER A 73 -35.56 8.73 3.98
CA SER A 73 -35.62 8.07 5.30
C SER A 73 -37.07 7.67 5.60
N ASP A 74 -37.31 6.38 5.65
CA ASP A 74 -38.63 5.81 5.96
C ASP A 74 -38.59 5.11 7.32
N SER A 75 -38.31 5.88 8.36
CA SER A 75 -38.04 5.41 9.71
C SER A 75 -39.00 6.03 10.72
N PRO A 76 -39.28 5.35 11.85
CA PRO A 76 -40.14 5.88 12.91
C PRO A 76 -39.66 7.19 13.53
N LEU A 77 -38.35 7.51 13.44
CA LEU A 77 -37.74 8.74 13.96
C LEU A 77 -37.71 9.88 12.93
N LEU A 78 -38.31 9.69 11.76
CA LEU A 78 -38.46 10.73 10.72
C LEU A 78 -37.15 11.49 10.47
N GLU A 79 -37.15 12.81 10.77
CA GLU A 79 -36.01 13.71 10.53
C GLU A 79 -34.74 13.35 11.32
N HIS A 80 -34.85 12.71 12.48
CA HIS A 80 -33.67 12.31 13.24
C HIS A 80 -32.85 11.23 12.53
N ASP A 81 -33.52 10.26 11.93
CA ASP A 81 -32.86 9.24 11.15
C ASP A 81 -32.39 9.75 9.78
N ALA A 82 -33.11 10.70 9.18
CA ALA A 82 -32.63 11.40 7.99
C ALA A 82 -31.33 12.19 8.27
N MET A 83 -31.27 12.88 9.40
CA MET A 83 -30.03 13.57 9.87
C MET A 83 -28.91 12.59 10.17
N TYR A 84 -29.22 11.43 10.74
CA TYR A 84 -28.23 10.37 10.96
C TYR A 84 -27.65 9.84 9.63
N MET A 85 -28.50 9.62 8.61
CA MET A 85 -28.07 9.23 7.27
C MET A 85 -27.15 10.29 6.66
N LEU A 86 -27.54 11.56 6.72
CA LEU A 86 -26.73 12.68 6.22
C LEU A 86 -25.35 12.74 6.90
N GLN A 87 -25.32 12.61 8.22
CA GLN A 87 -24.05 12.56 8.96
C GLN A 87 -23.13 11.41 8.55
N ASN A 88 -23.69 10.23 8.23
CA ASN A 88 -22.88 9.12 7.74
C ASN A 88 -22.34 9.38 6.32
N ILE A 89 -23.11 10.01 5.45
CA ILE A 89 -22.63 10.43 4.11
C ILE A 89 -21.48 11.44 4.24
N GLU A 90 -21.61 12.43 5.15
CA GLU A 90 -20.53 13.40 5.39
C GLU A 90 -19.27 12.76 5.96
N LYS A 91 -19.40 11.81 6.90
CA LYS A 91 -18.29 11.03 7.43
C LYS A 91 -17.59 10.21 6.34
N ALA A 92 -18.36 9.53 5.50
CA ALA A 92 -17.81 8.76 4.38
C ALA A 92 -17.04 9.66 3.40
N ARG A 93 -17.58 10.85 3.10
CA ARG A 93 -16.91 11.86 2.26
C ARG A 93 -15.59 12.33 2.87
N HIS A 94 -15.58 12.64 4.15
CA HIS A 94 -14.38 13.06 4.86
C HIS A 94 -13.31 11.97 4.85
N LYS A 95 -13.71 10.73 5.15
CA LYS A 95 -12.84 9.54 5.09
C LYS A 95 -12.22 9.34 3.70
N GLN A 96 -13.02 9.52 2.63
CA GLN A 96 -12.53 9.42 1.26
C GLN A 96 -11.49 10.53 0.95
N LEU A 97 -11.76 11.77 1.36
CA LEU A 97 -10.83 12.88 1.15
C LEU A 97 -9.50 12.66 1.88
N GLU A 98 -9.55 12.20 3.13
CA GLU A 98 -8.34 11.86 3.89
C GLU A 98 -7.54 10.72 3.24
N ARG A 99 -8.24 9.68 2.75
CA ARG A 99 -7.61 8.57 2.03
C ARG A 99 -6.91 9.04 0.77
N LYS A 100 -7.56 9.88 -0.04
CA LYS A 100 -6.97 10.47 -1.26
C LYS A 100 -5.75 11.34 -0.92
N ALA A 101 -5.85 12.21 0.08
CA ALA A 101 -4.73 13.05 0.51
C ALA A 101 -3.54 12.24 1.02
N ARG A 102 -3.81 11.15 1.76
CA ARG A 102 -2.76 10.23 2.22
C ARG A 102 -2.08 9.50 1.06
N GLU A 103 -2.87 9.07 0.08
CA GLU A 103 -2.34 8.41 -1.12
C GLU A 103 -1.48 9.35 -1.95
N GLU A 104 -1.92 10.59 -2.15
CA GLU A 104 -1.14 11.62 -2.86
C GLU A 104 0.18 11.92 -2.14
N ARG A 105 0.16 12.06 -0.82
CA ARG A 105 1.40 12.23 -0.03
C ARG A 105 2.34 11.05 -0.19
N ARG A 106 1.80 9.82 -0.19
CA ARG A 106 2.60 8.60 -0.40
C ARG A 106 3.21 8.55 -1.80
N LYS A 107 2.45 8.93 -2.83
CA LYS A 107 2.94 9.01 -4.21
C LYS A 107 4.02 10.08 -4.36
N ALA A 108 3.82 11.25 -3.76
CA ALA A 108 4.80 12.34 -3.77
C ALA A 108 6.11 11.94 -3.08
N LEU A 109 6.03 11.27 -1.93
CA LEU A 109 7.20 10.77 -1.21
C LEU A 109 7.96 9.70 -2.00
N ALA A 110 7.24 8.76 -2.62
CA ALA A 110 7.82 7.73 -3.46
C ALA A 110 8.54 8.34 -4.69
N ALA A 111 7.94 9.35 -5.32
CA ALA A 111 8.57 10.07 -6.43
C ALA A 111 9.85 10.81 -6.00
N GLN A 112 9.86 11.43 -4.83
CA GLN A 112 11.08 12.07 -4.29
C GLN A 112 12.18 11.04 -4.01
N THR A 113 11.82 9.88 -3.47
CA THR A 113 12.78 8.82 -3.18
C THR A 113 13.36 8.21 -4.46
N SER A 114 12.58 8.03 -5.51
CA SER A 114 13.08 7.53 -6.80
C SER A 114 14.02 8.51 -7.49
N MET A 115 13.72 9.81 -7.47
CA MET A 115 14.62 10.84 -8.00
C MET A 115 15.95 10.88 -7.27
N SER A 116 15.93 10.78 -5.94
CA SER A 116 17.16 10.74 -5.12
C SER A 116 18.02 9.51 -5.41
N THR A 117 17.43 8.35 -5.67
CA THR A 117 18.18 7.13 -6.03
C THR A 117 18.80 7.21 -7.42
N GLU A 118 18.14 7.82 -8.39
CA GLU A 118 18.69 8.06 -9.72
C GLU A 118 19.87 9.03 -9.69
N GLU A 119 19.80 10.11 -8.91
CA GLU A 119 20.89 11.04 -8.72
C GLU A 119 22.12 10.39 -8.06
N ILE A 120 21.91 9.54 -7.06
CA ILE A 120 22.96 8.77 -6.40
C ILE A 120 23.64 7.82 -7.40
N GLN A 121 22.86 7.05 -8.18
CA GLN A 121 23.38 6.15 -9.19
C GLN A 121 24.14 6.90 -10.29
N ALA A 122 23.65 8.02 -10.75
CA ALA A 122 24.34 8.87 -11.74
C ALA A 122 25.70 9.37 -11.19
N ARG A 123 25.76 9.77 -9.94
CA ARG A 123 26.98 10.21 -9.27
C ARG A 123 27.97 9.09 -9.07
N GLU A 124 27.52 7.90 -8.68
CA GLU A 124 28.36 6.69 -8.54
C GLU A 124 28.94 6.27 -9.90
N ALA A 125 28.14 6.31 -10.97
CA ALA A 125 28.61 6.03 -12.32
C ALA A 125 29.69 7.03 -12.78
N GLN A 126 29.55 8.32 -12.46
CA GLN A 126 30.56 9.34 -12.75
C GLN A 126 31.87 9.07 -11.99
N ILE A 127 31.80 8.72 -10.72
CA ILE A 127 32.96 8.38 -9.90
C ILE A 127 33.66 7.12 -10.43
N ALA A 128 32.90 6.10 -10.81
CA ALA A 128 33.44 4.88 -11.40
C ALA A 128 34.16 5.16 -12.75
N ALA A 129 33.57 5.99 -13.59
CA ALA A 129 34.16 6.41 -14.88
C ALA A 129 35.47 7.22 -14.69
N ALA A 130 35.51 8.11 -13.69
CA ALA A 130 36.72 8.87 -13.34
C ALA A 130 37.83 7.93 -12.86
N ARG A 131 37.54 6.99 -11.96
CA ARG A 131 38.51 5.99 -11.47
C ARG A 131 39.04 5.08 -12.59
N ALA A 132 38.20 4.70 -13.55
CA ALA A 132 38.63 3.92 -14.70
C ALA A 132 39.60 4.71 -15.62
N LYS A 133 39.37 6.00 -15.81
CA LYS A 133 40.27 6.86 -16.57
C LYS A 133 41.66 7.02 -15.88
N ASP A 134 41.64 7.21 -14.56
CA ASP A 134 42.89 7.33 -13.78
C ASP A 134 43.67 6.00 -13.77
N ALA A 135 42.98 4.87 -13.72
CA ALA A 135 43.60 3.56 -13.81
C ALA A 135 44.25 3.32 -15.18
N LEU A 136 43.61 3.68 -16.27
CA LEU A 136 44.16 3.60 -17.63
C LEU A 136 45.38 4.51 -17.81
N ALA A 137 45.31 5.75 -17.30
CA ALA A 137 46.47 6.66 -17.35
C ALA A 137 47.67 6.13 -16.55
N ASN A 138 47.44 5.48 -15.42
CA ASN A 138 48.52 4.83 -14.65
C ASN A 138 49.16 3.61 -15.35
N ILE A 139 48.35 2.82 -16.06
CA ILE A 139 48.86 1.68 -16.85
C ILE A 139 49.69 2.20 -18.05
N GLU A 140 49.26 3.25 -18.73
CA GLU A 140 50.00 3.87 -19.81
C GLU A 140 51.33 4.51 -19.32
N ALA A 141 51.33 5.09 -18.12
CA ALA A 141 52.53 5.64 -17.52
C ALA A 141 53.53 4.57 -17.07
N GLN A 142 53.06 3.37 -16.71
CA GLN A 142 53.94 2.23 -16.34
C GLN A 142 54.51 1.52 -17.57
N THR A 143 53.81 1.43 -18.67
CA THR A 143 54.28 0.82 -19.92
C THR A 143 55.37 1.66 -20.60
N GLN A 144 55.45 2.97 -20.36
CA GLN A 144 56.50 3.82 -20.87
C GLN A 144 57.81 3.78 -20.09
N LYS A 145 57.86 3.06 -18.93
CA LYS A 145 59.07 2.97 -18.08
C LYS A 145 59.85 1.64 -18.16
N GLU A 146 59.35 0.69 -18.92
CA GLU A 146 60.05 -0.58 -19.14
C GLU A 146 60.72 -0.63 -20.52
N GLU A 147 61.88 0.03 -20.66
CA GLU A 147 62.90 -0.42 -21.63
C GLU A 147 63.72 -1.57 -21.00
N PRO A 148 64.09 -2.58 -21.79
CA PRO A 148 64.56 -3.86 -21.29
C PRO A 148 66.03 -3.77 -20.83
N LYS A 149 66.31 -4.12 -19.60
CA LYS A 149 67.65 -4.51 -19.14
C LYS A 149 67.80 -6.01 -19.03
N GLU A 150 68.78 -6.45 -19.77
CA GLU A 150 69.32 -7.76 -20.03
C GLU A 150 69.45 -8.70 -18.81
N VAL A 151 69.22 -9.94 -19.11
CA VAL A 151 69.33 -11.16 -18.32
C VAL A 151 70.71 -11.34 -17.73
N LYS A 152 70.83 -11.72 -16.44
CA LYS A 152 71.80 -12.65 -15.92
C LYS A 152 71.20 -13.58 -14.87
N GLU A 153 71.17 -14.84 -15.23
CA GLU A 153 70.92 -16.01 -14.38
C GLU A 153 71.92 -16.14 -13.22
N LYS A 154 71.45 -16.63 -12.08
CA LYS A 154 71.91 -17.86 -11.39
C LYS A 154 71.16 -18.10 -10.05
N PRO A 155 71.24 -19.34 -9.47
CA PRO A 155 70.01 -20.11 -9.09
C PRO A 155 69.93 -20.50 -7.61
N LYS A 156 68.81 -21.09 -7.23
CA LYS A 156 68.53 -22.05 -6.16
C LYS A 156 68.80 -21.72 -4.71
N LYS A 157 67.78 -21.78 -3.88
CA LYS A 157 67.69 -22.84 -2.83
C LYS A 157 66.28 -22.86 -2.18
N THR A 158 65.75 -24.03 -2.16
CA THR A 158 64.64 -24.62 -1.42
C THR A 158 64.68 -24.41 0.09
N LYS A 159 63.50 -24.25 0.73
CA LYS A 159 63.08 -25.01 1.93
C LYS A 159 61.72 -24.48 2.39
N SER A 160 60.67 -25.31 2.24
CA SER A 160 59.94 -26.10 3.26
C SER A 160 59.11 -25.33 4.29
N GLU A 161 57.84 -25.61 4.20
CA GLU A 161 56.68 -25.54 5.13
C GLU A 161 57.06 -25.74 6.63
N PRO A 162 56.14 -25.53 7.59
CA PRO A 162 54.76 -25.99 7.59
C PRO A 162 53.71 -25.10 8.31
N ALA A 163 52.47 -25.49 8.09
CA ALA A 163 51.18 -25.22 8.72
C ALA A 163 51.13 -24.82 10.20
N LYS A 164 50.13 -24.01 10.53
CA LYS A 164 49.27 -24.19 11.72
C LYS A 164 47.89 -23.62 11.49
N LYS A 165 46.94 -24.49 11.79
CA LYS A 165 45.52 -24.26 12.07
C LYS A 165 45.38 -23.32 13.27
N ASP A 166 44.29 -22.58 13.31
CA ASP A 166 43.44 -22.53 14.50
C ASP A 166 42.04 -22.00 14.12
N ASP A 167 41.10 -22.79 14.54
CA ASP A 167 39.67 -22.61 14.60
C ASP A 167 39.32 -21.42 15.47
N ASN A 168 38.27 -20.70 15.13
CA ASN A 168 37.34 -20.17 16.12
C ASN A 168 35.96 -20.02 15.52
N ASP A 169 35.10 -20.97 15.89
CA ASP A 169 33.64 -20.85 15.91
C ASP A 169 33.26 -19.81 16.95
N ASP A 170 32.42 -18.87 16.56
CA ASP A 170 31.56 -18.19 17.51
C ASP A 170 30.14 -18.15 16.95
N LEU A 171 29.35 -19.07 17.50
CA LEU A 171 27.91 -19.08 17.52
C LEU A 171 27.39 -17.77 18.14
N PHE A 172 26.50 -17.11 17.48
CA PHE A 172 25.65 -16.11 18.11
C PHE A 172 24.19 -16.59 18.05
N GLU A 173 23.70 -17.02 19.20
CA GLU A 173 22.30 -17.33 19.48
C GLU A 173 21.47 -16.04 19.41
N ILE A 174 20.35 -16.11 18.69
CA ILE A 174 19.30 -15.10 18.72
C ILE A 174 18.22 -15.63 19.66
N GLU A 175 18.06 -14.99 20.78
CA GLU A 175 16.94 -15.19 21.70
C GLU A 175 15.68 -14.56 21.09
N GLU A 176 14.65 -15.39 20.95
CA GLU A 176 13.27 -14.97 20.71
C GLU A 176 12.68 -14.53 22.05
N ASP A 177 12.31 -13.28 22.17
CA ASP A 177 11.48 -12.81 23.26
C ASP A 177 10.00 -12.77 22.81
N ASP A 178 9.27 -13.80 23.22
CA ASP A 178 7.82 -13.77 23.41
C ASP A 178 7.49 -12.81 24.56
N ASP A 179 6.70 -11.80 24.29
CA ASP A 179 5.92 -11.12 25.32
C ASP A 179 4.47 -10.95 24.84
N ASP A 180 3.69 -11.97 25.19
CA ASP A 180 2.27 -11.84 25.56
C ASP A 180 2.13 -10.80 26.66
N LEU A 181 1.15 -9.87 26.55
CA LEU A 181 0.23 -9.53 27.62
C LEU A 181 -0.63 -8.29 27.31
N PHE A 182 -1.94 -8.54 27.37
CA PHE A 182 -3.12 -7.66 27.48
C PHE A 182 -3.70 -7.03 26.20
#